data_cbc0a725afefb3f8a070d8c9840d4e3f
#
_entry.id   cbc0a725afefb3f8a070d8c9840d4e3f
#
_cell.length_a   1.000
_cell.length_b   1.000
_cell.length_c   1.000
_cell.angle_alpha   90.00
_cell.angle_beta   90.00
_cell.angle_gamma   90.00
#
_symmetry.space_group_name_H-M   'P 1'
#
loop_
_entity.id
_entity.type
_entity.pdbx_description
1 polymer ?
#
loop_
_entity_poly.entity_id
_entity_poly.type
_entity_poly.pdbx_seq_one_letter_code
_entity_poly.pdbx_strand_id
1 'polypeptide(L)'
;VQAHDLARSVEGLAEVDFKRIAAFNAGEVGVFWSSTGVSPWERHPTDEELLFVIEGAVTIEVLTENRSVEVPVSAGSVFVVPRNHWHRHKHTGLVKEMYLTPGPTDISFDEDPREQTN
;
A
#
# COMPACT_ATOMS: atom_id res chain seq x y z
N VAL A 1 4.01 10.61 23.44
CA VAL A 1 5.29 10.50 22.74
C VAL A 1 5.84 9.11 22.98
N GLN A 2 5.83 8.26 21.96
CA GLN A 2 6.27 6.88 22.10
C GLN A 2 6.75 6.31 20.76
N ALA A 3 7.57 5.27 20.84
CA ALA A 3 7.94 4.48 19.68
C ALA A 3 6.87 3.40 19.43
N HIS A 4 6.76 2.96 18.20
CA HIS A 4 5.81 1.93 17.81
C HIS A 4 6.57 0.73 17.23
N ASP A 5 6.30 -0.45 17.78
CA ASP A 5 6.85 -1.70 17.28
C ASP A 5 5.95 -2.19 16.14
N LEU A 6 6.46 -2.22 14.92
CA LEU A 6 5.65 -2.56 13.76
C LEU A 6 5.13 -4.00 13.81
N ALA A 7 5.97 -4.93 14.19
CA ALA A 7 5.58 -6.33 14.26
C ALA A 7 4.44 -6.54 15.27
N ARG A 8 4.53 -5.90 16.43
CA ARG A 8 3.47 -5.94 17.45
C ARG A 8 2.21 -5.25 16.99
N SER A 9 2.34 -4.14 16.28
CA SER A 9 1.18 -3.38 15.81
C SER A 9 0.29 -4.18 14.88
N VAL A 10 0.86 -5.13 14.15
CA VAL A 10 0.11 -6.00 13.22
C VAL A 10 -0.59 -7.15 13.94
N GLU A 11 -0.10 -7.55 15.14
CA GLU A 11 -0.66 -8.70 15.85
C GLU A 11 -2.13 -8.51 16.18
N GLY A 12 -2.92 -9.54 15.94
CA GLY A 12 -4.35 -9.55 16.25
C GLY A 12 -5.24 -8.78 15.28
N LEU A 13 -4.69 -8.18 14.23
CA LEU A 13 -5.50 -7.54 13.23
C LEU A 13 -6.22 -8.56 12.35
N ALA A 14 -7.44 -8.23 11.94
CA ALA A 14 -8.10 -8.97 10.88
C ALA A 14 -7.40 -8.68 9.55
N GLU A 15 -7.47 -9.64 8.63
CA GLU A 15 -6.87 -9.49 7.30
C GLU A 15 -7.42 -8.25 6.60
N VAL A 16 -6.55 -7.49 5.96
CA VAL A 16 -6.82 -6.21 5.27
C VAL A 16 -7.51 -5.16 6.15
N ASP A 17 -7.31 -5.25 7.45
CA ASP A 17 -7.76 -4.23 8.40
C ASP A 17 -6.62 -3.23 8.58
N PHE A 18 -6.85 -1.97 8.22
CA PHE A 18 -5.80 -0.93 8.28
C PHE A 18 -5.82 -0.30 9.65
N LYS A 19 -4.74 -0.48 10.41
CA LYS A 19 -4.62 0.08 11.75
C LYS A 19 -3.70 1.30 11.73
N ARG A 20 -4.29 2.47 11.99
CA ARG A 20 -3.50 3.68 12.18
C ARG A 20 -2.74 3.59 13.49
N ILE A 21 -1.44 3.85 13.48
CA ILE A 21 -0.61 3.82 14.68
C ILE A 21 -0.08 5.19 15.07
N ALA A 22 0.06 6.13 14.15
CA ALA A 22 0.56 7.47 14.46
C ALA A 22 0.14 8.46 13.38
N ALA A 23 0.06 9.74 13.77
CA ALA A 23 -0.05 10.83 12.83
C ALA A 23 1.34 11.18 12.32
N PHE A 24 1.42 11.63 11.07
CA PHE A 24 2.65 12.13 10.48
C PHE A 24 2.33 13.25 9.51
N ASN A 25 2.60 14.49 9.92
CA ASN A 25 2.19 15.68 9.16
C ASN A 25 0.70 15.65 8.85
N ALA A 26 0.28 15.83 7.60
CA ALA A 26 -1.12 15.79 7.19
C ALA A 26 -1.64 14.37 6.96
N GLY A 27 -0.80 13.35 7.15
CA GLY A 27 -1.15 11.96 6.89
C GLY A 27 -1.08 11.09 8.12
N GLU A 28 -0.91 9.80 7.88
CA GLU A 28 -0.84 8.83 8.96
C GLU A 28 0.12 7.70 8.63
N VAL A 29 0.67 7.11 9.68
CA VAL A 29 1.41 5.86 9.61
C VAL A 29 0.49 4.76 10.09
N GLY A 30 0.39 3.68 9.33
CA GLY A 30 -0.42 2.54 9.72
C GLY A 30 0.20 1.22 9.30
N VAL A 31 -0.44 0.15 9.72
CA VAL A 31 -0.02 -1.21 9.38
C VAL A 31 -1.22 -2.03 8.94
N PHE A 32 -0.96 -3.04 8.14
CA PHE A 32 -1.96 -4.04 7.76
C PHE A 32 -1.24 -5.33 7.35
N TRP A 33 -2.01 -6.40 7.22
CA TRP A 33 -1.49 -7.65 6.67
C TRP A 33 -2.51 -8.26 5.72
N SER A 34 -2.02 -9.08 4.83
CA SER A 34 -2.85 -9.75 3.84
C SER A 34 -2.25 -11.12 3.54
N SER A 35 -3.09 -12.07 3.20
CA SER A 35 -2.65 -13.38 2.71
C SER A 35 -2.49 -13.32 1.18
N THR A 36 -2.68 -14.42 0.49
CA THR A 36 -2.57 -14.47 -0.96
C THR A 36 -3.66 -13.65 -1.65
N GLY A 37 -3.31 -12.94 -2.71
CA GLY A 37 -4.30 -12.28 -3.53
C GLY A 37 -3.81 -11.06 -4.29
N VAL A 38 -4.79 -10.37 -4.88
CA VAL A 38 -4.58 -9.12 -5.63
C VAL A 38 -5.55 -8.10 -5.06
N SER A 39 -5.02 -6.95 -4.61
CA SER A 39 -5.85 -5.89 -4.05
C SER A 39 -6.62 -5.15 -5.15
N PRO A 40 -7.66 -4.39 -4.78
CA PRO A 40 -8.21 -3.39 -5.69
C PRO A 40 -7.12 -2.39 -6.09
N TRP A 41 -7.39 -1.63 -7.15
CA TRP A 41 -6.54 -0.51 -7.51
C TRP A 41 -6.76 0.66 -6.57
N GLU A 42 -5.67 1.33 -6.20
CA GLU A 42 -5.69 2.55 -5.42
C GLU A 42 -4.88 3.64 -6.10
N ARG A 43 -5.30 4.88 -5.89
CA ARG A 43 -4.59 6.06 -6.39
C ARG A 43 -4.64 7.15 -5.33
N HIS A 44 -3.48 7.75 -5.06
CA HIS A 44 -3.39 8.89 -4.16
C HIS A 44 -3.16 10.13 -5.02
N PRO A 45 -4.22 10.91 -5.30
CA PRO A 45 -4.13 11.96 -6.32
C PRO A 45 -3.25 13.15 -5.93
N THR A 46 -3.07 13.42 -4.63
CA THR A 46 -2.38 14.63 -4.18
C THR A 46 -0.99 14.39 -3.63
N ASP A 47 -0.65 13.16 -3.24
CA ASP A 47 0.60 12.89 -2.52
C ASP A 47 1.18 11.53 -2.90
N GLU A 48 2.44 11.35 -2.56
CA GLU A 48 3.08 10.04 -2.65
C GLU A 48 2.71 9.19 -1.44
N GLU A 49 2.78 7.88 -1.59
CA GLU A 49 2.63 6.95 -0.47
C GLU A 49 3.94 6.20 -0.27
N LEU A 50 4.35 6.02 0.98
CA LEU A 50 5.50 5.19 1.31
C LEU A 50 5.00 3.86 1.83
N LEU A 51 5.52 2.76 1.26
CA LEU A 51 5.25 1.40 1.69
C LEU A 51 6.55 0.77 2.20
N PHE A 52 6.46 0.08 3.34
CA PHE A 52 7.58 -0.68 3.90
C PHE A 52 7.08 -2.08 4.20
N VAL A 53 7.77 -3.10 3.67
CA VAL A 53 7.40 -4.49 3.91
C VAL A 53 8.08 -4.96 5.19
N ILE A 54 7.25 -5.33 6.18
CA ILE A 54 7.71 -5.79 7.49
C ILE A 54 8.08 -7.28 7.42
N GLU A 55 7.23 -8.07 6.75
CA GLU A 55 7.39 -9.53 6.64
C GLU A 55 6.80 -9.97 5.31
N GLY A 56 7.44 -10.96 4.68
CA GLY A 56 6.97 -11.50 3.41
C GLY A 56 7.46 -10.70 2.21
N ALA A 57 6.71 -10.77 1.12
CA ALA A 57 7.05 -10.07 -0.11
C ALA A 57 5.76 -9.76 -0.88
N VAL A 58 5.80 -8.68 -1.62
CA VAL A 58 4.67 -8.23 -2.45
C VAL A 58 5.23 -7.68 -3.76
N THR A 59 4.45 -7.83 -4.84
CA THR A 59 4.73 -7.12 -6.09
C THR A 59 3.77 -5.94 -6.18
N ILE A 60 4.29 -4.75 -6.31
CA ILE A 60 3.47 -3.55 -6.51
C ILE A 60 3.40 -3.30 -8.00
N GLU A 61 2.19 -3.37 -8.55
CA GLU A 61 1.94 -3.06 -9.94
C GLU A 61 1.52 -1.59 -10.04
N VAL A 62 2.26 -0.81 -10.81
CA VAL A 62 2.02 0.63 -10.99
C VAL A 62 1.69 0.88 -12.45
N LEU A 63 0.58 1.58 -12.69
CA LEU A 63 0.18 1.92 -14.05
C LEU A 63 0.73 3.29 -14.42
N THR A 64 1.42 3.34 -15.55
CA THR A 64 1.79 4.60 -16.18
C THR A 64 0.78 4.89 -17.30
N GLU A 65 0.98 5.93 -18.07
CA GLU A 65 0.04 6.33 -19.13
C GLU A 65 -0.25 5.18 -20.10
N ASN A 66 0.77 4.43 -20.49
CA ASN A 66 0.63 3.37 -21.49
C ASN A 66 1.29 2.05 -21.12
N ARG A 67 1.73 1.89 -19.88
CA ARG A 67 2.40 0.66 -19.43
C ARG A 67 1.94 0.26 -18.03
N SER A 68 2.28 -0.97 -17.68
CA SER A 68 2.21 -1.50 -16.33
C SER A 68 3.63 -1.87 -15.91
N VAL A 69 4.06 -1.39 -14.74
CA VAL A 69 5.38 -1.68 -14.20
C VAL A 69 5.20 -2.48 -12.93
N GLU A 70 5.83 -3.65 -12.85
CA GLU A 70 5.78 -4.48 -11.65
C GLU A 70 7.08 -4.34 -10.87
N VAL A 71 6.96 -4.02 -9.58
CA VAL A 71 8.10 -3.80 -8.70
C VAL A 71 8.01 -4.79 -7.54
N PRO A 72 8.94 -5.76 -7.44
CA PRO A 72 8.99 -6.66 -6.29
C PRO A 72 9.56 -5.91 -5.08
N VAL A 73 8.87 -6.06 -3.94
CA VAL A 73 9.29 -5.43 -2.69
C VAL A 73 9.30 -6.50 -1.60
N SER A 74 10.47 -6.78 -1.05
CA SER A 74 10.65 -7.81 -0.03
C SER A 74 10.80 -7.21 1.35
N ALA A 75 10.72 -8.06 2.38
CA ALA A 75 10.85 -7.63 3.77
C ALA A 75 12.11 -6.79 3.99
N GLY A 76 11.95 -5.67 4.69
CA GLY A 76 13.02 -4.71 4.94
C GLY A 76 13.18 -3.67 3.85
N SER A 77 12.38 -3.72 2.78
CA SER A 77 12.48 -2.77 1.66
C SER A 77 11.38 -1.74 1.72
N VAL A 78 11.66 -0.59 1.13
CA VAL A 78 10.74 0.55 1.02
C VAL A 78 10.43 0.80 -0.46
N PHE A 79 9.20 1.14 -0.75
CA PHE A 79 8.79 1.59 -2.07
C PHE A 79 7.95 2.85 -1.94
N VAL A 80 8.26 3.87 -2.74
CA VAL A 80 7.45 5.09 -2.79
C VAL A 80 6.55 5.01 -4.02
N VAL A 81 5.24 4.94 -3.76
CA VAL A 81 4.23 4.96 -4.83
C VAL A 81 4.14 6.38 -5.37
N PRO A 82 4.37 6.59 -6.66
CA PRO A 82 4.32 7.94 -7.22
C PRO A 82 2.91 8.53 -7.14
N ARG A 83 2.87 9.85 -6.92
CA ARG A 83 1.62 10.61 -6.83
C ARG A 83 0.76 10.37 -8.07
N ASN A 84 -0.55 10.19 -7.83
CA ASN A 84 -1.55 10.12 -8.89
C ASN A 84 -1.36 8.97 -9.88
N HIS A 85 -0.76 7.86 -9.41
CA HIS A 85 -0.64 6.64 -10.21
C HIS A 85 -1.50 5.55 -9.61
N TRP A 86 -2.27 4.88 -10.45
CA TRP A 86 -2.97 3.68 -10.04
C TRP A 86 -1.96 2.59 -9.71
N HIS A 87 -2.13 1.93 -8.58
CA HIS A 87 -1.27 0.84 -8.14
C HIS A 87 -2.09 -0.21 -7.41
N ARG A 88 -1.57 -1.44 -7.36
CA ARG A 88 -2.17 -2.52 -6.57
C ARG A 88 -1.10 -3.48 -6.07
N HIS A 89 -1.47 -4.25 -5.06
CA HIS A 89 -0.62 -5.24 -4.42
C HIS A 89 -0.95 -6.62 -4.96
N LYS A 90 0.08 -7.38 -5.34
CA LYS A 90 -0.05 -8.75 -5.81
C LYS A 90 0.92 -9.62 -5.00
N HIS A 91 0.41 -10.65 -4.32
CA HIS A 91 1.27 -11.51 -3.52
C HIS A 91 0.72 -12.93 -3.45
N THR A 92 1.63 -13.90 -3.27
CA THR A 92 1.29 -15.33 -3.24
C THR A 92 1.36 -15.92 -1.85
N GLY A 93 1.79 -15.15 -0.85
CA GLY A 93 1.87 -15.54 0.54
C GLY A 93 1.55 -14.39 1.44
N LEU A 94 1.61 -14.62 2.74
CA LEU A 94 1.34 -13.59 3.73
C LEU A 94 2.34 -12.44 3.61
N VAL A 95 1.83 -11.21 3.65
CA VAL A 95 2.66 -10.01 3.70
C VAL A 95 2.15 -9.10 4.82
N LYS A 96 3.08 -8.51 5.55
CA LYS A 96 2.80 -7.47 6.55
C LYS A 96 3.47 -6.19 6.10
N GLU A 97 2.72 -5.09 6.10
CA GLU A 97 3.21 -3.83 5.57
C GLU A 97 2.92 -2.67 6.51
N MET A 98 3.81 -1.69 6.47
CA MET A 98 3.56 -0.37 7.04
C MET A 98 3.33 0.58 5.87
N TYR A 99 2.38 1.48 6.03
CA TYR A 99 2.13 2.53 5.06
C TYR A 99 2.22 3.90 5.70
N LEU A 100 2.64 4.86 4.89
CA LEU A 100 2.59 6.28 5.22
C LEU A 100 1.84 6.95 4.08
N THR A 101 0.60 7.35 4.35
CA THR A 101 -0.28 7.87 3.32
C THR A 101 -0.89 9.19 3.79
N PRO A 102 -0.52 10.30 3.17
CA PRO A 102 -1.22 11.57 3.36
C PRO A 102 -2.35 11.69 2.35
N GLY A 103 -3.42 12.36 2.73
CA GLY A 103 -4.48 12.76 1.82
C GLY A 103 -5.42 11.64 1.36
N PRO A 104 -6.26 11.96 0.37
CA PRO A 104 -7.33 11.06 -0.05
C PRO A 104 -6.83 9.90 -0.92
N THR A 105 -7.65 8.83 -0.96
CA THR A 105 -7.38 7.64 -1.75
C THR A 105 -8.57 7.36 -2.65
N ASP A 106 -8.33 7.20 -3.95
CA ASP A 106 -9.32 6.69 -4.89
C ASP A 106 -9.17 5.17 -4.98
N ILE A 107 -10.29 4.47 -5.11
CA ILE A 107 -10.32 3.00 -5.21
C ILE A 107 -11.08 2.61 -6.46
N SER A 108 -10.57 1.61 -7.19
CA SER A 108 -11.24 1.05 -8.35
C SER A 108 -11.15 -0.47 -8.35
N PHE A 109 -12.28 -1.11 -8.67
CA PHE A 109 -12.37 -2.55 -8.84
C PHE A 109 -12.33 -2.95 -10.31
N ASP A 110 -12.14 -2.00 -11.22
CA ASP A 110 -12.06 -2.28 -12.64
C ASP A 110 -10.79 -3.04 -12.99
N GLU A 111 -10.81 -3.72 -14.11
CA GLU A 111 -9.63 -4.41 -14.61
C GLU A 111 -8.52 -3.41 -14.95
N ASP A 112 -8.88 -2.30 -15.59
CA ASP A 112 -7.97 -1.21 -15.90
C ASP A 112 -8.61 0.13 -15.52
N PRO A 113 -8.23 0.70 -14.36
CA PRO A 113 -8.85 1.93 -13.88
C PRO A 113 -8.55 3.16 -14.73
N ARG A 114 -7.55 3.08 -15.61
CA ARG A 114 -7.21 4.21 -16.50
C ARG A 114 -8.32 4.50 -17.50
N GLU A 115 -9.16 3.52 -17.79
CA GLU A 115 -10.27 3.68 -18.74
C GLU A 115 -11.41 4.55 -18.19
N GLN A 116 -11.40 4.82 -16.90
CA GLN A 116 -12.44 5.62 -16.23
C GLN A 116 -12.17 7.11 -16.25
N THR A 117 -11.02 7.56 -16.72
CA THR A 117 -10.66 8.97 -16.67
C THR A 117 -11.16 9.70 -17.91
N ASN A 118 -12.41 10.07 -17.87
CA ASN A 118 -12.99 10.93 -18.90
C ASN A 118 -13.38 12.27 -18.32
#